data_b2dd8291023bb9e182e98429bf6b3e8a
#
_entry.id   b2dd8291023bb9e182e98429bf6b3e8a
#
_cell.length_a   1.000
_cell.length_b   1.000
_cell.length_c   1.000
_cell.angle_alpha   90.00
_cell.angle_beta   90.00
_cell.angle_gamma   90.00
#
_symmetry.space_group_name_H-M   'P 1'
#
loop_
_entity.id
_entity.type
_entity.pdbx_description
1 polymer ?
#
loop_
_entity_poly.entity_id
_entity_poly.type
_entity_poly.pdbx_seq_one_letter_code
_entity_poly.pdbx_strand_id
1 'polypeptide(L)'
;MLRSKPLLRRNTDTASASSPNPTMPDPASAPPRAYWRRIPALMANELRPEEFLWLLSPLRHQPLLTARRATMIVNRTRLIALLFAALTPLWSIVDYIVFPSTLWASLAVLRLLACLAFIALVRLYRPDGSLPDAYRALGVLFLIPTAFYLASHQVLTAFNLSGLSAAIAAGYAFLPFVLLAGLAIFPLSLAENLILASPVLISQGLAGALNWTTLDWPSFVGAFWLLALLTGVSALAGMSQLAFMVALVRQAVRDPLTGAFS
;
A
#
# COMPACT_ATOMS: atom_id res chain seq x y z
N MET A 1 12.70 -5.31 91.84
CA MET A 1 11.46 -4.46 91.81
C MET A 1 11.01 -4.30 90.35
N LEU A 2 10.04 -5.14 89.96
CA LEU A 2 9.51 -5.21 88.66
C LEU A 2 8.10 -4.62 88.68
N ARG A 3 7.82 -3.65 87.84
CA ARG A 3 6.52 -3.04 87.74
C ARG A 3 5.96 -3.32 86.34
N SER A 4 5.02 -4.24 86.20
CA SER A 4 4.27 -4.62 85.04
C SER A 4 3.26 -3.52 84.64
N LYS A 5 3.19 -3.15 83.36
CA LYS A 5 2.14 -2.35 82.79
C LYS A 5 1.16 -3.22 82.04
N PRO A 6 -0.16 -2.97 82.09
CA PRO A 6 -1.19 -3.75 81.38
C PRO A 6 -1.32 -3.34 79.93
N LEU A 7 -1.58 -4.36 79.11
CA LEU A 7 -1.90 -4.26 77.70
C LEU A 7 -3.34 -3.71 77.45
N LEU A 8 -3.48 -2.59 76.86
CA LEU A 8 -4.73 -2.04 76.35
C LEU A 8 -5.10 -2.74 75.02
N ARG A 9 -6.14 -3.51 75.09
CA ARG A 9 -6.82 -4.16 73.94
C ARG A 9 -7.58 -3.08 73.14
N ARG A 10 -7.12 -2.71 71.97
CA ARG A 10 -7.80 -1.79 71.06
C ARG A 10 -8.62 -2.61 70.07
N ASN A 11 -9.95 -2.67 70.27
CA ASN A 11 -10.89 -3.11 69.27
C ASN A 11 -10.90 -2.07 68.15
N THR A 12 -10.59 -2.51 66.96
CA THR A 12 -10.88 -1.76 65.72
C THR A 12 -11.75 -2.59 64.84
N ASP A 13 -13.07 -2.47 65.06
CA ASP A 13 -14.07 -2.86 64.08
C ASP A 13 -14.01 -1.84 62.95
N THR A 14 -13.24 -2.12 61.89
CA THR A 14 -13.36 -1.41 60.62
C THR A 14 -14.30 -2.17 59.71
N ALA A 15 -15.56 -1.71 59.66
CA ALA A 15 -16.49 -2.08 58.60
C ALA A 15 -15.86 -1.72 57.26
N SER A 16 -15.55 -2.74 56.48
CA SER A 16 -15.16 -2.57 55.05
C SER A 16 -16.41 -2.17 54.26
N ALA A 17 -16.55 -0.87 54.01
CA ALA A 17 -17.47 -0.39 52.99
C ALA A 17 -16.93 -0.82 51.63
N SER A 18 -17.51 -1.83 51.03
CA SER A 18 -17.29 -2.20 49.64
C SER A 18 -17.75 -1.05 48.73
N SER A 19 -16.80 -0.31 48.18
CA SER A 19 -17.07 0.66 47.13
C SER A 19 -17.69 -0.09 45.94
N PRO A 20 -18.82 0.38 45.37
CA PRO A 20 -19.39 -0.22 44.17
C PRO A 20 -18.39 -0.08 43.02
N ASN A 21 -18.02 -1.23 42.46
CA ASN A 21 -17.21 -1.30 41.25
C ASN A 21 -17.91 -0.52 40.15
N PRO A 22 -17.25 0.44 39.45
CA PRO A 22 -17.88 1.16 38.36
C PRO A 22 -18.23 0.16 37.27
N THR A 23 -19.53 -0.13 37.11
CA THR A 23 -20.05 -0.96 36.03
C THR A 23 -19.61 -0.35 34.72
N MET A 24 -18.73 -1.06 33.98
CA MET A 24 -18.41 -0.73 32.60
C MET A 24 -19.73 -0.59 31.82
N PRO A 25 -19.94 0.52 31.08
CA PRO A 25 -21.13 0.65 30.24
C PRO A 25 -21.11 -0.45 29.18
N ASP A 26 -22.25 -1.12 29.02
CA ASP A 26 -22.46 -2.18 28.03
C ASP A 26 -22.14 -1.64 26.62
N PRO A 27 -21.18 -2.22 25.87
CA PRO A 27 -20.82 -1.77 24.53
C PRO A 27 -21.97 -1.88 23.52
N ALA A 28 -23.03 -2.63 23.84
CA ALA A 28 -24.21 -2.78 22.97
C ALA A 28 -25.20 -1.59 23.03
N SER A 29 -25.08 -0.69 24.01
CA SER A 29 -26.03 0.43 24.22
C SER A 29 -25.65 1.75 23.56
N ALA A 30 -24.53 1.85 22.84
CA ALA A 30 -24.12 3.07 22.17
C ALA A 30 -24.85 3.24 20.82
N PRO A 31 -25.51 4.40 20.57
CA PRO A 31 -26.22 4.64 19.33
C PRO A 31 -25.24 4.57 18.11
N PRO A 32 -25.67 4.03 16.94
CA PRO A 32 -24.78 3.76 15.79
C PRO A 32 -24.02 4.99 15.26
N ARG A 33 -24.48 6.20 15.54
CA ARG A 33 -23.79 7.47 15.20
C ARG A 33 -22.49 7.71 15.98
N ALA A 34 -22.28 7.02 17.10
CA ALA A 34 -21.07 7.16 17.91
C ALA A 34 -19.88 6.34 17.36
N TYR A 35 -20.13 5.32 16.57
CA TYR A 35 -19.08 4.45 16.01
C TYR A 35 -18.21 5.20 14.99
N TRP A 36 -18.83 5.95 14.10
CA TRP A 36 -18.10 6.71 13.06
C TRP A 36 -17.24 7.86 13.62
N ARG A 37 -17.60 8.40 14.79
CA ARG A 37 -16.78 9.39 15.50
C ARG A 37 -15.59 8.79 16.22
N ARG A 38 -15.56 7.48 16.45
CA ARG A 38 -14.44 6.79 17.12
C ARG A 38 -13.33 6.38 16.16
N ILE A 39 -13.59 6.27 14.86
CA ILE A 39 -12.57 5.91 13.86
C ILE A 39 -11.43 6.94 13.81
N PRO A 40 -11.69 8.27 13.74
CA PRO A 40 -10.61 9.26 13.87
C PRO A 40 -9.96 9.26 15.25
N ALA A 41 -10.69 8.92 16.32
CA ALA A 41 -10.14 8.87 17.67
C ALA A 41 -9.20 7.67 17.90
N LEU A 42 -9.42 6.54 17.23
CA LEU A 42 -8.51 5.40 17.26
C LEU A 42 -7.18 5.71 16.55
N MET A 43 -7.24 6.47 15.44
CA MET A 43 -6.04 6.94 14.74
C MET A 43 -5.38 8.15 15.45
N ALA A 44 -6.17 9.04 16.05
CA ALA A 44 -5.69 10.23 16.74
C ALA A 44 -5.00 9.93 18.09
N ASN A 45 -5.22 8.76 18.68
CA ASN A 45 -4.56 8.38 19.94
C ASN A 45 -3.07 8.01 19.75
N GLU A 46 -2.66 7.67 18.51
CA GLU A 46 -1.28 7.31 18.19
C GLU A 46 -0.50 8.44 17.50
N LEU A 47 -1.21 9.38 16.85
CA LEU A 47 -0.61 10.44 16.03
C LEU A 47 -1.04 11.83 16.54
N ARG A 48 -0.08 12.75 16.63
CA ARG A 48 -0.40 14.16 16.88
C ARG A 48 -1.07 14.77 15.64
N PRO A 49 -1.95 15.78 15.79
CA PRO A 49 -2.61 16.42 14.65
C PRO A 49 -1.65 16.93 13.56
N GLU A 50 -0.45 17.34 13.96
CA GLU A 50 0.62 17.78 13.06
C GLU A 50 1.20 16.61 12.23
N GLU A 51 1.25 15.41 12.82
CA GLU A 51 1.74 14.19 12.15
C GLU A 51 0.75 13.68 11.10
N PHE A 52 -0.55 13.96 11.28
CA PHE A 52 -1.56 13.64 10.28
C PHE A 52 -1.34 14.38 8.95
N LEU A 53 -0.88 15.63 9.01
CA LEU A 53 -0.52 16.40 7.81
C LEU A 53 0.68 15.77 7.06
N TRP A 54 1.58 15.10 7.77
CA TRP A 54 2.71 14.39 7.15
C TRP A 54 2.27 13.15 6.37
N LEU A 55 1.17 12.52 6.79
CA LEU A 55 0.59 11.38 6.05
C LEU A 55 -0.12 11.82 4.76
N LEU A 56 -0.60 13.06 4.72
CA LEU A 56 -1.26 13.60 3.54
C LEU A 56 -0.27 14.09 2.48
N SER A 57 0.86 14.68 2.90
CA SER A 57 1.81 15.31 1.98
C SER A 57 3.27 15.15 2.44
N PRO A 58 4.23 14.91 1.51
CA PRO A 58 5.64 14.71 1.81
C PRO A 58 6.40 15.99 2.18
N LEU A 59 5.79 17.18 2.05
CA LEU A 59 6.49 18.48 2.06
C LEU A 59 7.14 18.87 3.41
N ARG A 60 6.87 18.16 4.50
CA ARG A 60 7.32 18.50 5.86
C ARG A 60 8.06 17.39 6.59
N HIS A 61 8.63 16.43 5.86
CA HIS A 61 9.33 15.30 6.48
C HIS A 61 10.73 15.69 6.99
N GLN A 62 11.10 15.15 8.16
CA GLN A 62 12.45 15.31 8.70
C GLN A 62 13.50 14.62 7.81
N PRO A 63 14.75 15.14 7.72
CA PRO A 63 15.80 14.59 6.83
C PRO A 63 16.09 13.10 7.08
N LEU A 64 16.12 12.64 8.34
CA LEU A 64 16.35 11.24 8.70
C LEU A 64 15.24 10.32 8.20
N LEU A 65 13.99 10.74 8.33
CA LEU A 65 12.83 10.00 7.81
C LEU A 65 12.90 9.92 6.27
N THR A 66 13.27 11.01 5.62
CA THR A 66 13.38 11.12 4.16
C THR A 66 14.42 10.15 3.60
N ALA A 67 15.63 10.11 4.18
CA ALA A 67 16.69 9.20 3.75
C ALA A 67 16.30 7.71 3.96
N ARG A 68 15.70 7.39 5.10
CA ARG A 68 15.24 6.02 5.38
C ARG A 68 14.12 5.58 4.45
N ARG A 69 13.17 6.48 4.14
CA ARG A 69 12.11 6.23 3.14
C ARG A 69 12.70 5.98 1.76
N ALA A 70 13.63 6.83 1.30
CA ALA A 70 14.29 6.68 0.01
C ALA A 70 14.92 5.30 -0.13
N THR A 71 15.71 4.89 0.85
CA THR A 71 16.35 3.56 0.87
C THR A 71 15.32 2.42 0.81
N MET A 72 14.23 2.50 1.58
CA MET A 72 13.20 1.47 1.59
C MET A 72 12.45 1.41 0.25
N ILE A 73 12.10 2.55 -0.34
CA ILE A 73 11.45 2.62 -1.64
C ILE A 73 12.34 1.98 -2.70
N VAL A 74 13.62 2.35 -2.79
CA VAL A 74 14.56 1.80 -3.77
C VAL A 74 14.73 0.29 -3.62
N ASN A 75 14.90 -0.21 -2.38
CA ASN A 75 15.07 -1.64 -2.15
C ASN A 75 13.82 -2.44 -2.56
N ARG A 76 12.63 -1.94 -2.23
CA ARG A 76 11.36 -2.57 -2.63
C ARG A 76 11.14 -2.48 -4.14
N THR A 77 11.49 -1.35 -4.76
CA THR A 77 11.46 -1.18 -6.22
C THR A 77 12.31 -2.25 -6.92
N ARG A 78 13.54 -2.48 -6.46
CA ARG A 78 14.42 -3.51 -7.00
C ARG A 78 13.83 -4.91 -6.83
N LEU A 79 13.30 -5.22 -5.64
CA LEU A 79 12.70 -6.52 -5.36
C LEU A 79 11.51 -6.79 -6.29
N ILE A 80 10.60 -5.82 -6.44
CA ILE A 80 9.42 -5.95 -7.30
C ILE A 80 9.82 -5.99 -8.78
N ALA A 81 10.82 -5.21 -9.20
CA ALA A 81 11.34 -5.26 -10.57
C ALA A 81 11.92 -6.65 -10.90
N LEU A 82 12.67 -7.27 -9.97
CA LEU A 82 13.16 -8.64 -10.14
C LEU A 82 12.02 -9.67 -10.19
N LEU A 83 11.00 -9.50 -9.33
CA LEU A 83 9.83 -10.35 -9.33
C LEU A 83 9.10 -10.27 -10.69
N PHE A 84 8.85 -9.07 -11.20
CA PHE A 84 8.21 -8.88 -12.49
C PHE A 84 9.09 -9.40 -13.64
N ALA A 85 10.41 -9.19 -13.59
CA ALA A 85 11.34 -9.74 -14.59
C ALA A 85 11.31 -11.27 -14.63
N ALA A 86 11.08 -11.94 -13.50
CA ALA A 86 10.96 -13.39 -13.42
C ALA A 86 9.57 -13.89 -13.84
N LEU A 87 8.50 -13.23 -13.40
CA LEU A 87 7.12 -13.67 -13.66
C LEU A 87 6.65 -13.37 -15.10
N THR A 88 7.13 -12.27 -15.69
CA THR A 88 6.72 -11.85 -17.04
C THR A 88 7.01 -12.93 -18.11
N PRO A 89 8.19 -13.54 -18.21
CA PRO A 89 8.43 -14.60 -19.17
C PRO A 89 7.66 -15.90 -18.85
N LEU A 90 7.36 -16.17 -17.58
CA LEU A 90 6.60 -17.37 -17.20
C LEU A 90 5.19 -17.37 -17.82
N TRP A 91 4.54 -16.20 -17.87
CA TRP A 91 3.22 -16.08 -18.47
C TRP A 91 3.24 -16.28 -20.01
N SER A 92 4.40 -16.12 -20.67
CA SER A 92 4.53 -16.41 -22.10
C SER A 92 4.25 -17.88 -22.44
N ILE A 93 4.40 -18.79 -21.48
CA ILE A 93 4.05 -20.21 -21.64
C ILE A 93 2.53 -20.35 -21.83
N VAL A 94 1.74 -19.59 -21.06
CA VAL A 94 0.28 -19.58 -21.17
C VAL A 94 -0.13 -19.03 -22.54
N ASP A 95 0.48 -17.91 -22.95
CA ASP A 95 0.22 -17.28 -24.23
C ASP A 95 0.51 -18.24 -25.40
N TYR A 96 1.62 -18.96 -25.33
CA TYR A 96 2.03 -19.95 -26.35
C TYR A 96 1.02 -21.10 -26.49
N ILE A 97 0.43 -21.56 -25.39
CA ILE A 97 -0.53 -22.67 -25.38
C ILE A 97 -1.88 -22.24 -25.91
N VAL A 98 -2.28 -20.98 -25.66
CA VAL A 98 -3.67 -20.53 -25.83
C VAL A 98 -3.88 -19.70 -27.09
N PHE A 99 -2.90 -18.89 -27.51
CA PHE A 99 -3.07 -17.93 -28.60
C PHE A 99 -2.50 -18.42 -29.95
N PRO A 100 -3.05 -17.93 -31.06
CA PRO A 100 -2.47 -18.16 -32.39
C PRO A 100 -1.02 -17.69 -32.50
N SER A 101 -0.24 -18.31 -33.40
CA SER A 101 1.21 -18.08 -33.53
C SER A 101 1.60 -16.60 -33.70
N THR A 102 0.85 -15.84 -34.48
CA THR A 102 1.09 -14.40 -34.69
C THR A 102 0.82 -13.56 -33.46
N LEU A 103 -0.22 -13.90 -32.67
CA LEU A 103 -0.59 -13.17 -31.47
C LEU A 103 0.38 -13.44 -30.32
N TRP A 104 0.66 -14.74 -30.01
CA TRP A 104 1.60 -15.06 -28.95
C TRP A 104 3.00 -14.51 -29.23
N ALA A 105 3.45 -14.54 -30.49
CA ALA A 105 4.76 -13.98 -30.86
C ALA A 105 4.82 -12.46 -30.60
N SER A 106 3.79 -11.72 -30.96
CA SER A 106 3.69 -10.28 -30.66
C SER A 106 3.70 -9.99 -29.17
N LEU A 107 2.94 -10.75 -28.37
CA LEU A 107 2.91 -10.62 -26.91
C LEU A 107 4.26 -11.04 -26.29
N ALA A 108 4.95 -12.06 -26.83
CA ALA A 108 6.27 -12.47 -26.36
C ALA A 108 7.33 -11.36 -26.57
N VAL A 109 7.27 -10.66 -27.69
CA VAL A 109 8.15 -9.50 -27.95
C VAL A 109 7.88 -8.41 -26.93
N LEU A 110 6.60 -8.05 -26.66
CA LEU A 110 6.27 -7.05 -25.64
C LEU A 110 6.74 -7.47 -24.24
N ARG A 111 6.61 -8.76 -23.90
CA ARG A 111 7.10 -9.28 -22.61
C ARG A 111 8.61 -9.24 -22.52
N LEU A 112 9.30 -9.59 -23.61
CA LEU A 112 10.76 -9.50 -23.65
C LEU A 112 11.23 -8.05 -23.43
N LEU A 113 10.60 -7.08 -24.08
CA LEU A 113 10.90 -5.65 -23.88
C LEU A 113 10.65 -5.22 -22.43
N ALA A 114 9.51 -5.63 -21.86
CA ALA A 114 9.20 -5.32 -20.45
C ALA A 114 10.23 -5.98 -19.49
N CYS A 115 10.59 -7.24 -19.74
CA CYS A 115 11.60 -7.95 -18.94
C CYS A 115 12.96 -7.25 -19.01
N LEU A 116 13.41 -6.87 -20.21
CA LEU A 116 14.65 -6.13 -20.41
C LEU A 116 14.60 -4.76 -19.71
N ALA A 117 13.46 -4.07 -19.74
CA ALA A 117 13.28 -2.80 -19.04
C ALA A 117 13.36 -2.98 -17.52
N PHE A 118 12.77 -4.03 -16.95
CA PHE A 118 12.92 -4.34 -15.51
C PHE A 118 14.38 -4.68 -15.14
N ILE A 119 15.05 -5.48 -15.95
CA ILE A 119 16.48 -5.81 -15.74
C ILE A 119 17.34 -4.54 -15.83
N ALA A 120 17.06 -3.69 -16.82
CA ALA A 120 17.76 -2.41 -16.98
C ALA A 120 17.54 -1.51 -15.75
N LEU A 121 16.30 -1.40 -15.25
CA LEU A 121 15.99 -0.66 -14.02
C LEU A 121 16.83 -1.17 -12.84
N VAL A 122 16.97 -2.50 -12.66
CA VAL A 122 17.75 -3.07 -11.55
C VAL A 122 19.25 -2.87 -11.72
N ARG A 123 19.77 -3.00 -12.96
CA ARG A 123 21.22 -3.01 -13.24
C ARG A 123 21.80 -1.63 -13.45
N LEU A 124 21.09 -0.76 -14.17
CA LEU A 124 21.58 0.55 -14.60
C LEU A 124 21.24 1.65 -13.61
N TYR A 125 20.15 1.49 -12.84
CA TYR A 125 19.75 2.51 -11.89
C TYR A 125 20.65 2.52 -10.66
N ARG A 126 21.34 3.64 -10.46
CA ARG A 126 22.20 3.91 -9.29
C ARG A 126 21.53 4.96 -8.40
N PRO A 127 21.00 4.59 -7.24
CA PRO A 127 20.33 5.54 -6.35
C PRO A 127 21.36 6.49 -5.74
N ASP A 128 21.04 7.78 -5.73
CA ASP A 128 21.81 8.82 -5.04
C ASP A 128 21.41 9.00 -3.58
N GLY A 129 20.42 8.20 -3.09
CA GLY A 129 19.90 8.23 -1.73
C GLY A 129 18.87 9.33 -1.47
N SER A 130 18.53 10.14 -2.48
CA SER A 130 17.50 11.16 -2.37
C SER A 130 16.10 10.61 -2.55
N LEU A 131 15.11 11.26 -1.94
CA LEU A 131 13.70 10.86 -2.09
C LEU A 131 13.15 11.11 -3.52
N PRO A 132 13.46 12.24 -4.19
CA PRO A 132 13.06 12.44 -5.58
C PRO A 132 13.58 11.36 -6.53
N ASP A 133 14.81 10.90 -6.29
CA ASP A 133 15.41 9.82 -7.07
C ASP A 133 14.68 8.49 -6.83
N ALA A 134 14.35 8.18 -5.57
CA ALA A 134 13.53 7.01 -5.24
C ALA A 134 12.16 7.03 -5.93
N TYR A 135 11.51 8.20 -6.07
CA TYR A 135 10.25 8.34 -6.80
C TYR A 135 10.41 8.15 -8.31
N ARG A 136 11.55 8.57 -8.90
CA ARG A 136 11.84 8.29 -10.32
C ARG A 136 11.94 6.79 -10.55
N ALA A 137 12.68 6.07 -9.71
CA ALA A 137 12.77 4.62 -9.80
C ALA A 137 11.42 3.93 -9.68
N LEU A 138 10.62 4.37 -8.71
CA LEU A 138 9.27 3.86 -8.49
C LEU A 138 8.35 4.19 -9.67
N GLY A 139 8.41 5.41 -10.20
CA GLY A 139 7.65 5.81 -11.38
C GLY A 139 7.99 4.96 -12.61
N VAL A 140 9.27 4.70 -12.86
CA VAL A 140 9.71 3.80 -13.95
C VAL A 140 9.22 2.37 -13.72
N LEU A 141 9.29 1.87 -12.47
CA LEU A 141 8.78 0.54 -12.14
C LEU A 141 7.31 0.37 -12.54
N PHE A 142 6.45 1.38 -12.30
CA PHE A 142 5.03 1.33 -12.62
C PHE A 142 4.74 1.68 -14.10
N LEU A 143 5.59 2.50 -14.71
CA LEU A 143 5.44 2.87 -16.13
C LEU A 143 5.63 1.68 -17.06
N ILE A 144 6.60 0.79 -16.79
CA ILE A 144 6.89 -0.38 -17.61
C ILE A 144 5.64 -1.27 -17.80
N PRO A 145 4.99 -1.77 -16.73
CA PRO A 145 3.82 -2.63 -16.88
C PRO A 145 2.59 -1.86 -17.34
N THR A 146 2.48 -0.56 -17.07
CA THR A 146 1.39 0.27 -17.61
C THR A 146 1.51 0.42 -19.14
N ALA A 147 2.71 0.63 -19.65
CA ALA A 147 2.96 0.65 -21.10
C ALA A 147 2.71 -0.71 -21.74
N PHE A 148 3.15 -1.79 -21.08
CA PHE A 148 2.86 -3.16 -21.50
C PHE A 148 1.33 -3.41 -21.54
N TYR A 149 0.59 -2.95 -20.53
CA TYR A 149 -0.87 -3.06 -20.48
C TYR A 149 -1.51 -2.44 -21.72
N LEU A 150 -1.22 -1.18 -22.04
CA LEU A 150 -1.78 -0.49 -23.20
C LEU A 150 -1.39 -1.19 -24.51
N ALA A 151 -0.12 -1.53 -24.70
CA ALA A 151 0.37 -2.19 -25.90
C ALA A 151 -0.25 -3.59 -26.09
N SER A 152 -0.36 -4.38 -25.04
CA SER A 152 -0.96 -5.72 -25.10
C SER A 152 -2.45 -5.65 -25.45
N HIS A 153 -3.21 -4.69 -24.90
CA HIS A 153 -4.62 -4.50 -25.21
C HIS A 153 -4.83 -4.09 -26.67
N GLN A 154 -4.02 -3.18 -27.19
CA GLN A 154 -4.07 -2.82 -28.61
C GLN A 154 -3.81 -4.01 -29.52
N VAL A 155 -2.86 -4.89 -29.17
CA VAL A 155 -2.57 -6.11 -29.93
C VAL A 155 -3.73 -7.11 -29.83
N LEU A 156 -4.26 -7.33 -28.60
CA LEU A 156 -5.36 -8.29 -28.39
C LEU A 156 -6.64 -7.92 -29.12
N THR A 157 -6.98 -6.64 -29.20
CA THR A 157 -8.20 -6.17 -29.90
C THR A 157 -8.13 -6.33 -31.42
N ALA A 158 -6.95 -6.54 -32.00
CA ALA A 158 -6.80 -6.82 -33.43
C ALA A 158 -7.23 -8.25 -33.80
N PHE A 159 -7.49 -9.13 -32.81
CA PHE A 159 -7.85 -10.54 -33.04
C PHE A 159 -9.26 -10.84 -32.51
N ASN A 160 -10.03 -11.59 -33.28
CA ASN A 160 -11.35 -12.07 -32.87
C ASN A 160 -11.20 -13.31 -32.00
N LEU A 161 -11.01 -13.13 -30.68
CA LEU A 161 -10.80 -14.20 -29.73
C LEU A 161 -12.15 -14.75 -29.22
N SER A 162 -12.23 -16.06 -29.00
CA SER A 162 -13.41 -16.75 -28.49
C SER A 162 -13.03 -17.89 -27.54
N GLY A 163 -13.97 -18.33 -26.71
CA GLY A 163 -13.75 -19.44 -25.79
C GLY A 163 -12.58 -19.19 -24.81
N LEU A 164 -11.67 -20.16 -24.69
CA LEU A 164 -10.55 -20.08 -23.75
C LEU A 164 -9.60 -18.91 -24.05
N SER A 165 -9.34 -18.61 -25.33
CA SER A 165 -8.47 -17.49 -25.69
C SER A 165 -9.06 -16.13 -25.29
N ALA A 166 -10.37 -15.94 -25.42
CA ALA A 166 -11.04 -14.75 -24.91
C ALA A 166 -10.96 -14.64 -23.38
N ALA A 167 -11.13 -15.76 -22.65
CA ALA A 167 -11.04 -15.77 -21.21
C ALA A 167 -9.61 -15.42 -20.70
N ILE A 168 -8.57 -15.94 -21.34
CA ILE A 168 -7.18 -15.60 -21.01
C ILE A 168 -6.87 -14.16 -21.40
N ALA A 169 -7.36 -13.67 -22.55
CA ALA A 169 -7.22 -12.26 -22.95
C ALA A 169 -7.88 -11.30 -21.95
N ALA A 170 -9.04 -11.65 -21.40
CA ALA A 170 -9.68 -10.87 -20.32
C ALA A 170 -8.79 -10.79 -19.06
N GLY A 171 -7.95 -11.81 -18.81
CA GLY A 171 -6.97 -11.80 -17.72
C GLY A 171 -5.99 -10.63 -17.77
N TYR A 172 -5.65 -10.13 -18.96
CA TYR A 172 -4.78 -8.97 -19.13
C TYR A 172 -5.41 -7.67 -18.58
N ALA A 173 -6.74 -7.57 -18.55
CA ALA A 173 -7.46 -6.44 -17.98
C ALA A 173 -7.26 -6.30 -16.45
N PHE A 174 -6.76 -7.35 -15.79
CA PHE A 174 -6.51 -7.32 -14.35
C PHE A 174 -5.09 -6.86 -13.97
N LEU A 175 -4.20 -6.61 -14.93
CA LEU A 175 -2.85 -6.12 -14.64
C LEU A 175 -2.85 -4.81 -13.83
N PRO A 176 -3.71 -3.79 -14.11
CA PRO A 176 -3.81 -2.59 -13.28
C PRO A 176 -4.11 -2.86 -11.80
N PHE A 177 -4.88 -3.92 -11.49
CA PHE A 177 -5.16 -4.31 -10.10
C PHE A 177 -3.90 -4.78 -9.38
N VAL A 178 -3.06 -5.58 -10.04
CA VAL A 178 -1.78 -6.04 -9.50
C VAL A 178 -0.86 -4.87 -9.22
N LEU A 179 -0.86 -3.86 -10.11
CA LEU A 179 -0.05 -2.66 -9.93
C LEU A 179 -0.50 -1.85 -8.73
N LEU A 180 -1.80 -1.57 -8.61
CA LEU A 180 -2.33 -0.81 -7.47
C LEU A 180 -2.18 -1.56 -6.15
N ALA A 181 -2.36 -2.89 -6.14
CA ALA A 181 -2.04 -3.72 -4.98
C ALA A 181 -0.54 -3.63 -4.63
N GLY A 182 0.33 -3.59 -5.62
CA GLY A 182 1.76 -3.41 -5.45
C GLY A 182 2.15 -2.08 -4.82
N LEU A 183 1.39 -0.99 -5.06
CA LEU A 183 1.60 0.30 -4.40
C LEU A 183 1.44 0.22 -2.88
N ALA A 184 0.58 -0.67 -2.38
CA ALA A 184 0.36 -0.86 -0.95
C ALA A 184 1.62 -1.29 -0.17
N ILE A 185 2.66 -1.77 -0.88
CA ILE A 185 3.92 -2.20 -0.27
C ILE A 185 4.81 -1.00 0.09
N PHE A 186 4.59 0.17 -0.53
CA PHE A 186 5.47 1.33 -0.38
C PHE A 186 4.97 2.29 0.72
N PRO A 187 5.89 2.86 1.55
CA PRO A 187 5.55 3.85 2.57
C PRO A 187 5.32 5.22 1.92
N LEU A 188 4.15 5.41 1.34
CA LEU A 188 3.76 6.60 0.60
C LEU A 188 2.75 7.43 1.39
N SER A 189 2.81 8.75 1.23
CA SER A 189 1.72 9.64 1.65
C SER A 189 0.52 9.51 0.70
N LEU A 190 -0.63 10.04 1.09
CA LEU A 190 -1.84 10.02 0.26
C LEU A 190 -1.58 10.66 -1.11
N ALA A 191 -0.97 11.84 -1.14
CA ALA A 191 -0.69 12.56 -2.38
C ALA A 191 0.24 11.76 -3.31
N GLU A 192 1.31 11.17 -2.76
CA GLU A 192 2.26 10.34 -3.52
C GLU A 192 1.59 9.10 -4.10
N ASN A 193 0.76 8.43 -3.31
CA ASN A 193 0.02 7.24 -3.75
C ASN A 193 -0.92 7.60 -4.93
N LEU A 194 -1.68 8.69 -4.81
CA LEU A 194 -2.59 9.15 -5.87
C LEU A 194 -1.83 9.56 -7.14
N ILE A 195 -0.69 10.24 -7.03
CA ILE A 195 0.15 10.61 -8.17
C ILE A 195 0.67 9.36 -8.88
N LEU A 196 1.13 8.35 -8.14
CA LEU A 196 1.66 7.11 -8.71
C LEU A 196 0.56 6.18 -9.24
N ALA A 197 -0.64 6.21 -8.66
CA ALA A 197 -1.80 5.48 -9.14
C ALA A 197 -2.41 6.09 -10.41
N SER A 198 -2.29 7.42 -10.59
CA SER A 198 -2.96 8.14 -11.68
C SER A 198 -2.60 7.63 -13.08
N PRO A 199 -1.34 7.29 -13.45
CA PRO A 199 -1.06 6.72 -14.77
C PRO A 199 -1.76 5.39 -15.02
N VAL A 200 -1.89 4.56 -13.98
CA VAL A 200 -2.59 3.27 -14.07
C VAL A 200 -4.09 3.47 -14.28
N LEU A 201 -4.71 4.38 -13.52
CA LEU A 201 -6.13 4.71 -13.67
C LEU A 201 -6.42 5.36 -15.03
N ILE A 202 -5.55 6.29 -15.47
CA ILE A 202 -5.66 6.94 -16.79
C ILE A 202 -5.53 5.90 -17.91
N SER A 203 -4.57 4.97 -17.82
CA SER A 203 -4.39 3.94 -18.84
C SER A 203 -5.61 3.03 -18.95
N GLN A 204 -6.22 2.67 -17.83
CA GLN A 204 -7.46 1.89 -17.82
C GLN A 204 -8.62 2.68 -18.44
N GLY A 205 -8.79 3.95 -18.05
CA GLY A 205 -9.81 4.83 -18.63
C GLY A 205 -9.61 5.04 -20.13
N LEU A 206 -8.37 5.21 -20.58
CA LEU A 206 -8.01 5.36 -21.99
C LEU A 206 -8.32 4.09 -22.79
N ALA A 207 -7.97 2.91 -22.24
CA ALA A 207 -8.31 1.63 -22.89
C ALA A 207 -9.81 1.47 -23.07
N GLY A 208 -10.63 1.88 -22.09
CA GLY A 208 -12.08 1.90 -22.23
C GLY A 208 -12.59 2.89 -23.28
N ALA A 209 -12.09 4.13 -23.24
CA ALA A 209 -12.51 5.20 -24.17
C ALA A 209 -12.16 4.89 -25.64
N LEU A 210 -11.05 4.19 -25.87
CA LEU A 210 -10.58 3.80 -27.21
C LEU A 210 -11.10 2.42 -27.65
N ASN A 211 -11.96 1.77 -26.87
CA ASN A 211 -12.43 0.41 -27.09
C ASN A 211 -11.29 -0.63 -27.24
N TRP A 212 -10.19 -0.42 -26.58
CA TRP A 212 -9.06 -1.37 -26.48
C TRP A 212 -9.24 -2.38 -25.36
N THR A 213 -10.35 -2.32 -24.63
CA THR A 213 -10.63 -3.25 -23.53
C THR A 213 -11.09 -4.62 -24.07
N THR A 214 -10.64 -5.68 -23.41
CA THR A 214 -11.11 -7.05 -23.67
C THR A 214 -12.37 -7.39 -22.85
N LEU A 215 -12.86 -6.44 -22.05
CA LEU A 215 -14.07 -6.56 -21.23
C LEU A 215 -15.24 -5.85 -21.93
N ASP A 216 -16.43 -6.40 -21.78
CA ASP A 216 -17.69 -5.72 -22.14
C ASP A 216 -17.92 -4.50 -21.23
N TRP A 217 -18.73 -3.54 -21.70
CA TRP A 217 -18.89 -2.26 -21.01
C TRP A 217 -19.34 -2.37 -19.55
N PRO A 218 -20.33 -3.21 -19.16
CA PRO A 218 -20.70 -3.36 -17.77
C PRO A 218 -19.56 -3.90 -16.88
N SER A 219 -18.82 -4.92 -17.36
CA SER A 219 -17.67 -5.49 -16.66
C SER A 219 -16.52 -4.49 -16.54
N PHE A 220 -16.31 -3.67 -17.58
CA PHE A 220 -15.32 -2.60 -17.56
C PHE A 220 -15.62 -1.55 -16.48
N VAL A 221 -16.87 -1.07 -16.37
CA VAL A 221 -17.30 -0.11 -15.35
C VAL A 221 -17.12 -0.69 -13.95
N GLY A 222 -17.50 -1.96 -13.74
CA GLY A 222 -17.30 -2.67 -12.48
C GLY A 222 -15.81 -2.79 -12.12
N ALA A 223 -14.97 -3.17 -13.09
CA ALA A 223 -13.53 -3.26 -12.91
C ALA A 223 -12.91 -1.90 -12.56
N PHE A 224 -13.33 -0.82 -13.26
CA PHE A 224 -12.84 0.53 -12.97
C PHE A 224 -13.22 1.01 -11.57
N TRP A 225 -14.45 0.71 -11.12
CA TRP A 225 -14.88 0.99 -9.75
C TRP A 225 -14.04 0.25 -8.71
N LEU A 226 -13.79 -1.04 -8.91
CA LEU A 226 -12.93 -1.83 -8.02
C LEU A 226 -11.49 -1.29 -8.01
N LEU A 227 -10.99 -0.82 -9.14
CA LEU A 227 -9.68 -0.17 -9.23
C LEU A 227 -9.60 1.10 -8.36
N ALA A 228 -10.66 1.93 -8.40
CA ALA A 228 -10.76 3.12 -7.56
C ALA A 228 -10.78 2.75 -6.06
N LEU A 229 -11.54 1.72 -5.67
CA LEU A 229 -11.53 1.19 -4.31
C LEU A 229 -10.14 0.69 -3.90
N LEU A 230 -9.48 -0.08 -4.77
CA LEU A 230 -8.13 -0.61 -4.50
C LEU A 230 -7.10 0.51 -4.36
N THR A 231 -7.25 1.61 -5.10
CA THR A 231 -6.43 2.81 -4.92
C THR A 231 -6.58 3.38 -3.51
N GLY A 232 -7.81 3.46 -3.00
CA GLY A 232 -8.08 3.88 -1.62
C GLY A 232 -7.44 2.94 -0.58
N VAL A 233 -7.56 1.63 -0.77
CA VAL A 233 -6.95 0.62 0.11
C VAL A 233 -5.42 0.72 0.07
N SER A 234 -4.84 0.86 -1.12
CA SER A 234 -3.40 1.05 -1.32
C SER A 234 -2.88 2.31 -0.62
N ALA A 235 -3.62 3.42 -0.72
CA ALA A 235 -3.28 4.67 -0.05
C ALA A 235 -3.30 4.51 1.48
N LEU A 236 -4.32 3.86 2.04
CA LEU A 236 -4.41 3.60 3.47
C LEU A 236 -3.25 2.71 3.96
N ALA A 237 -2.91 1.67 3.19
CA ALA A 237 -1.78 0.79 3.52
C ALA A 237 -0.45 1.53 3.49
N GLY A 238 -0.20 2.36 2.47
CA GLY A 238 1.00 3.20 2.36
C GLY A 238 1.13 4.20 3.52
N MET A 239 0.04 4.90 3.84
CA MET A 239 -0.01 5.82 4.98
C MET A 239 0.23 5.11 6.32
N SER A 240 -0.33 3.91 6.52
CA SER A 240 -0.11 3.11 7.72
C SER A 240 1.37 2.73 7.89
N GLN A 241 2.05 2.32 6.82
CA GLN A 241 3.48 2.05 6.84
C GLN A 241 4.30 3.30 7.14
N LEU A 242 3.91 4.45 6.56
CA LEU A 242 4.56 5.73 6.83
C LEU A 242 4.40 6.13 8.30
N ALA A 243 3.20 6.02 8.87
CA ALA A 243 2.92 6.29 10.28
C ALA A 243 3.79 5.41 11.20
N PHE A 244 3.89 4.13 10.89
CA PHE A 244 4.76 3.21 11.64
C PHE A 244 6.23 3.61 11.58
N MET A 245 6.72 4.04 10.40
CA MET A 245 8.10 4.55 10.27
C MET A 245 8.34 5.81 11.09
N VAL A 246 7.38 6.75 11.11
CA VAL A 246 7.46 7.98 11.93
C VAL A 246 7.55 7.61 13.41
N ALA A 247 6.72 6.68 13.87
CA ALA A 247 6.75 6.20 15.26
C ALA A 247 8.10 5.58 15.63
N LEU A 248 8.67 4.73 14.76
CA LEU A 248 9.99 4.11 14.99
C LEU A 248 11.12 5.13 15.03
N VAL A 249 11.13 6.12 14.13
CA VAL A 249 12.16 7.17 14.13
C VAL A 249 12.05 7.99 15.41
N ARG A 250 10.86 8.32 15.87
CA ARG A 250 10.63 9.04 17.13
C ARG A 250 11.14 8.26 18.36
N GLN A 251 10.93 6.94 18.38
CA GLN A 251 11.46 6.09 19.46
C GLN A 251 13.00 6.04 19.45
N ALA A 252 13.62 6.00 18.27
CA ALA A 252 15.07 5.95 18.12
C ALA A 252 15.77 7.26 18.51
N VAL A 253 15.09 8.41 18.40
CA VAL A 253 15.64 9.73 18.73
C VAL A 253 15.47 10.08 20.23
N ARG A 254 14.60 9.39 20.94
CA ARG A 254 14.45 9.57 22.39
C ARG A 254 15.35 8.60 23.15
N ASP A 255 16.19 9.13 24.03
CA ASP A 255 16.94 8.30 24.98
C ASP A 255 15.94 7.57 25.91
N PRO A 256 15.94 6.23 25.94
CA PRO A 256 15.01 5.46 26.76
C PRO A 256 15.23 5.65 28.28
N LEU A 257 16.42 6.12 28.72
CA LEU A 257 16.76 6.31 30.13
C LEU A 257 16.43 7.71 30.65
N THR A 258 16.65 8.74 29.83
CA THR A 258 16.49 10.14 30.26
C THR A 258 15.26 10.81 29.67
N GLY A 259 14.64 10.25 28.62
CA GLY A 259 13.55 10.87 27.87
C GLY A 259 13.95 12.14 27.10
N ALA A 260 15.23 12.51 27.14
CA ALA A 260 15.78 13.66 26.44
C ALA A 260 16.07 13.33 24.97
N PHE A 261 16.12 14.36 24.14
CA PHE A 261 16.59 14.22 22.76
C PHE A 261 18.10 14.05 22.74
N SER A 262 18.59 13.02 22.06
CA SER A 262 20.01 12.81 21.78
C SER A 262 20.48 13.62 20.59
#